data_8edc3b81a9ccd4543e410ab2dffdf7c6
#
_entry.id   8edc3b81a9ccd4543e410ab2dffdf7c6
#
_cell.length_a   1.000
_cell.length_b   1.000
_cell.length_c   1.000
_cell.angle_alpha   90.00
_cell.angle_beta   90.00
_cell.angle_gamma   90.00
#
_symmetry.space_group_name_H-M   'P 1'
#
loop_
_entity.id
_entity.type
_entity.pdbx_description
1 polymer ?
#
loop_
_entity_poly.entity_id
_entity_poly.type
_entity_poly.pdbx_seq_one_letter_code
_entity_poly.pdbx_strand_id
1 'polypeptide(L)'
;TLDTSNPQLMGIARYFNNKVTSATGFEIPVEKHGNIEFKLTDDTALSAEGYRLQVKHGDIIITAHQPAGIFYGVQTLLQMLPPEIKSSREQKGIDWTIPCADITDKPQFAWRGLMLDVSRHWFTKEEVKKYIDELAEYKMNVFHWHLTDDQGWRLEIKSLPRLTEVGAWRAPRVGQWWQREPQQSGEETTYGGFYTQEDVKEVLAYAAERYVRVIPEIDVPGHSLAALVAYPDLACMKAPSAVGVGNKFYGEDENTLCVGKDATFEFMDKVLTEVAALFPDEYVHIGGDECFKGFWHKCPRCQARMKAENLKNEEELQSYFIHRMGDLLKSKGKKLVGW
;
A
#
# COMPACT_ATOMS: atom_id res chain seq x y z
N THR A 1 0.75 3.54 -35.89
CA THR A 1 -0.31 4.29 -35.14
C THR A 1 -1.11 3.34 -34.26
N LEU A 2 -1.68 3.84 -33.15
CA LEU A 2 -2.48 3.10 -32.18
C LEU A 2 -3.95 3.50 -32.34
N ASP A 3 -4.83 2.50 -32.54
CA ASP A 3 -6.27 2.71 -32.56
C ASP A 3 -6.89 2.39 -31.20
N THR A 4 -7.52 3.38 -30.61
CA THR A 4 -8.42 3.19 -29.49
C THR A 4 -9.61 4.14 -29.64
N SER A 5 -10.65 3.65 -30.26
CA SER A 5 -11.92 4.38 -30.39
C SER A 5 -12.68 4.48 -29.05
N ASN A 6 -12.29 3.69 -28.05
CA ASN A 6 -12.91 3.67 -26.73
C ASN A 6 -12.21 4.65 -25.76
N PRO A 7 -12.90 5.69 -25.27
CA PRO A 7 -12.32 6.67 -24.33
C PRO A 7 -11.75 6.05 -23.06
N GLN A 8 -12.28 4.90 -22.60
CA GLN A 8 -11.81 4.20 -21.41
C GLN A 8 -10.38 3.64 -21.58
N LEU A 9 -9.92 3.45 -22.81
CA LEU A 9 -8.60 2.90 -23.12
C LEU A 9 -7.53 3.98 -23.37
N MET A 10 -7.93 5.26 -23.42
CA MET A 10 -7.01 6.38 -23.68
C MET A 10 -5.89 6.50 -22.64
N GLY A 11 -6.17 6.18 -21.36
CA GLY A 11 -5.16 6.13 -20.31
C GLY A 11 -4.10 5.08 -20.58
N ILE A 12 -4.53 3.87 -20.98
CA ILE A 12 -3.65 2.74 -21.34
C ILE A 12 -2.82 3.07 -22.59
N ALA A 13 -3.44 3.68 -23.59
CA ALA A 13 -2.76 4.11 -24.81
C ALA A 13 -1.64 5.12 -24.50
N ARG A 14 -1.91 6.12 -23.66
CA ARG A 14 -0.90 7.09 -23.21
C ARG A 14 0.22 6.41 -22.41
N TYR A 15 -0.14 5.50 -21.49
CA TYR A 15 0.86 4.73 -20.72
C TYR A 15 1.81 3.97 -21.67
N PHE A 16 1.26 3.21 -22.61
CA PHE A 16 2.03 2.47 -23.61
C PHE A 16 2.92 3.40 -24.44
N ASN A 17 2.35 4.48 -25.01
CA ASN A 17 3.09 5.43 -25.82
C ASN A 17 4.25 6.08 -25.02
N ASN A 18 4.01 6.48 -23.79
CA ASN A 18 5.06 7.06 -22.94
C ASN A 18 6.21 6.09 -22.70
N LYS A 19 5.92 4.81 -22.42
CA LYS A 19 6.95 3.76 -22.24
C LYS A 19 7.77 3.56 -23.51
N VAL A 20 7.10 3.45 -24.66
CA VAL A 20 7.79 3.29 -25.95
C VAL A 20 8.61 4.53 -26.31
N THR A 21 8.01 5.72 -26.27
CA THR A 21 8.70 6.96 -26.64
C THR A 21 9.92 7.21 -25.79
N SER A 22 9.83 6.97 -24.48
CA SER A 22 10.97 7.20 -23.57
C SER A 22 12.20 6.37 -23.93
N ALA A 23 12.02 5.11 -24.32
CA ALA A 23 13.12 4.21 -24.60
C ALA A 23 13.58 4.21 -26.05
N THR A 24 12.64 4.42 -27.00
CA THR A 24 12.90 4.26 -28.42
C THR A 24 13.07 5.59 -29.18
N GLY A 25 12.57 6.69 -28.63
CA GLY A 25 12.40 7.95 -29.34
C GLY A 25 11.25 7.96 -30.36
N PHE A 26 10.55 6.83 -30.55
CA PHE A 26 9.43 6.75 -31.51
C PHE A 26 8.13 7.19 -30.85
N GLU A 27 7.45 8.16 -31.43
CA GLU A 27 6.08 8.49 -31.07
C GLU A 27 5.10 7.57 -31.79
N ILE A 28 4.11 7.06 -31.05
CA ILE A 28 3.03 6.26 -31.61
C ILE A 28 1.76 7.11 -31.57
N PRO A 29 1.41 7.82 -32.65
CA PRO A 29 0.22 8.65 -32.67
C PRO A 29 -1.04 7.81 -32.49
N VAL A 30 -2.00 8.34 -31.74
CA VAL A 30 -3.32 7.72 -31.55
C VAL A 30 -4.23 8.21 -32.67
N GLU A 31 -4.63 7.30 -33.56
CA GLU A 31 -5.43 7.57 -34.74
C GLU A 31 -6.50 6.48 -34.94
N LYS A 32 -7.50 6.78 -35.75
CA LYS A 32 -8.44 5.74 -36.23
C LYS A 32 -7.74 4.82 -37.24
N HIS A 33 -7.95 3.52 -37.11
CA HIS A 33 -7.38 2.50 -37.99
C HIS A 33 -5.85 2.36 -37.93
N GLY A 34 -5.31 2.37 -36.71
CA GLY A 34 -3.89 2.11 -36.45
C GLY A 34 -3.52 0.62 -36.59
N ASN A 35 -2.21 0.37 -36.75
CA ASN A 35 -1.66 -1.00 -36.80
C ASN A 35 -1.56 -1.64 -35.38
N ILE A 36 -1.71 -0.86 -34.34
CA ILE A 36 -1.84 -1.36 -32.96
C ILE A 36 -3.27 -1.05 -32.52
N GLU A 37 -4.04 -2.08 -32.19
CA GLU A 37 -5.45 -1.95 -31.84
C GLU A 37 -5.72 -2.47 -30.41
N PHE A 38 -6.39 -1.65 -29.58
CA PHE A 38 -6.91 -2.04 -28.28
C PHE A 38 -8.43 -2.18 -28.37
N LYS A 39 -8.93 -3.39 -28.09
CA LYS A 39 -10.31 -3.79 -28.38
C LYS A 39 -10.99 -4.42 -27.16
N LEU A 40 -12.11 -3.85 -26.72
CA LEU A 40 -12.97 -4.51 -25.74
C LEU A 40 -13.95 -5.46 -26.45
N THR A 41 -14.26 -6.58 -25.80
CA THR A 41 -15.19 -7.60 -26.27
C THR A 41 -16.14 -8.02 -25.14
N ASP A 42 -17.31 -8.52 -25.53
CA ASP A 42 -18.27 -9.11 -24.58
C ASP A 42 -17.93 -10.56 -24.21
N ASP A 43 -16.80 -11.10 -24.69
CA ASP A 43 -16.36 -12.46 -24.38
C ASP A 43 -15.90 -12.58 -22.91
N THR A 44 -16.80 -13.10 -22.07
CA THR A 44 -16.56 -13.32 -20.64
C THR A 44 -15.56 -14.44 -20.34
N ALA A 45 -15.19 -15.29 -21.32
CA ALA A 45 -14.19 -16.34 -21.16
C ALA A 45 -12.79 -15.75 -20.88
N LEU A 46 -12.56 -14.50 -21.30
CA LEU A 46 -11.32 -13.77 -21.00
C LEU A 46 -11.23 -13.28 -19.55
N SER A 47 -12.31 -13.39 -18.75
CA SER A 47 -12.39 -12.84 -17.39
C SER A 47 -12.14 -11.30 -17.32
N ALA A 48 -12.16 -10.71 -16.11
CA ALA A 48 -11.96 -9.27 -15.96
C ALA A 48 -10.53 -8.81 -16.26
N GLU A 49 -9.54 -9.65 -16.01
CA GLU A 49 -8.12 -9.33 -16.15
C GLU A 49 -7.43 -10.13 -17.28
N GLY A 50 -8.16 -11.03 -17.96
CA GLY A 50 -7.64 -11.82 -19.07
C GLY A 50 -7.63 -11.03 -20.38
N TYR A 51 -6.77 -11.47 -21.30
CA TYR A 51 -6.60 -10.85 -22.61
C TYR A 51 -6.16 -11.87 -23.66
N ARG A 52 -6.32 -11.50 -24.94
CA ARG A 52 -5.67 -12.10 -26.07
C ARG A 52 -4.79 -11.07 -26.76
N LEU A 53 -3.51 -11.39 -26.95
CA LEU A 53 -2.54 -10.58 -27.68
C LEU A 53 -2.16 -11.31 -28.95
N GLN A 54 -2.41 -10.68 -30.09
CA GLN A 54 -2.04 -11.18 -31.42
C GLN A 54 -1.02 -10.23 -32.07
N VAL A 55 0.18 -10.72 -32.32
CA VAL A 55 1.23 -10.02 -33.04
C VAL A 55 1.41 -10.72 -34.40
N LYS A 56 1.12 -10.01 -35.48
CA LYS A 56 1.29 -10.47 -36.86
C LYS A 56 2.21 -9.49 -37.57
N HIS A 57 2.65 -9.87 -38.77
CA HIS A 57 3.44 -8.95 -39.60
C HIS A 57 2.65 -7.67 -39.91
N GLY A 58 3.07 -6.57 -39.33
CA GLY A 58 2.46 -5.24 -39.51
C GLY A 58 1.32 -4.88 -38.56
N ASP A 59 0.77 -5.85 -37.79
CA ASP A 59 -0.41 -5.62 -36.94
C ASP A 59 -0.25 -6.21 -35.54
N ILE A 60 -0.71 -5.44 -34.53
CA ILE A 60 -0.79 -5.88 -33.15
C ILE A 60 -2.21 -5.61 -32.63
N ILE A 61 -2.86 -6.65 -32.09
CA ILE A 61 -4.22 -6.53 -31.54
C ILE A 61 -4.22 -7.07 -30.13
N ILE A 62 -4.67 -6.24 -29.18
CA ILE A 62 -4.95 -6.67 -27.81
C ILE A 62 -6.46 -6.63 -27.58
N THR A 63 -7.04 -7.79 -27.29
CA THR A 63 -8.48 -7.95 -27.03
C THR A 63 -8.69 -8.39 -25.59
N ALA A 64 -9.62 -7.75 -24.85
CA ALA A 64 -9.97 -8.11 -23.48
C ALA A 64 -11.44 -7.84 -23.19
N HIS A 65 -11.96 -8.46 -22.13
CA HIS A 65 -13.34 -8.19 -21.67
C HIS A 65 -13.43 -6.87 -20.89
N GLN A 66 -12.39 -6.51 -20.14
CA GLN A 66 -12.32 -5.28 -19.34
C GLN A 66 -11.01 -4.52 -19.62
N PRO A 67 -10.96 -3.20 -19.34
CA PRO A 67 -9.76 -2.40 -19.54
C PRO A 67 -8.50 -2.94 -18.83
N ALA A 68 -8.65 -3.56 -17.64
CA ALA A 68 -7.54 -4.19 -16.93
C ALA A 68 -6.84 -5.26 -17.76
N GLY A 69 -7.60 -6.08 -18.49
CA GLY A 69 -7.03 -7.08 -19.41
C GLY A 69 -6.22 -6.45 -20.55
N ILE A 70 -6.68 -5.32 -21.11
CA ILE A 70 -5.90 -4.56 -22.11
C ILE A 70 -4.58 -4.09 -21.50
N PHE A 71 -4.62 -3.54 -20.27
CA PHE A 71 -3.42 -3.10 -19.57
C PHE A 71 -2.41 -4.23 -19.37
N TYR A 72 -2.86 -5.42 -18.95
CA TYR A 72 -1.98 -6.58 -18.78
C TYR A 72 -1.49 -7.15 -20.12
N GLY A 73 -2.28 -7.06 -21.18
CA GLY A 73 -1.83 -7.35 -22.55
C GLY A 73 -0.72 -6.39 -23.01
N VAL A 74 -0.83 -5.10 -22.65
CA VAL A 74 0.23 -4.11 -22.87
C VAL A 74 1.50 -4.46 -22.10
N GLN A 75 1.41 -4.90 -20.83
CA GLN A 75 2.59 -5.35 -20.09
C GLN A 75 3.29 -6.51 -20.78
N THR A 76 2.53 -7.49 -21.29
CA THR A 76 3.11 -8.60 -22.08
C THR A 76 3.76 -8.09 -23.35
N LEU A 77 3.11 -7.20 -24.09
CA LEU A 77 3.67 -6.60 -25.30
C LEU A 77 5.00 -5.88 -25.02
N LEU A 78 5.08 -5.10 -23.93
CA LEU A 78 6.31 -4.44 -23.52
C LEU A 78 7.41 -5.45 -23.14
N GLN A 79 7.06 -6.57 -22.50
CA GLN A 79 8.01 -7.64 -22.15
C GLN A 79 8.52 -8.43 -23.37
N MET A 80 7.83 -8.38 -24.50
CA MET A 80 8.27 -8.99 -25.77
C MET A 80 9.30 -8.12 -26.52
N LEU A 81 9.44 -6.85 -26.15
CA LEU A 81 10.45 -5.96 -26.68
C LEU A 81 11.83 -6.21 -26.00
N PRO A 82 12.93 -5.75 -26.60
CA PRO A 82 14.24 -5.78 -25.96
C PRO A 82 14.21 -5.16 -24.56
N PRO A 83 14.99 -5.67 -23.59
CA PRO A 83 14.99 -5.20 -22.19
C PRO A 83 15.22 -3.69 -22.01
N GLU A 84 15.86 -3.07 -22.98
CA GLU A 84 16.11 -1.63 -23.04
C GLU A 84 14.83 -0.80 -23.08
N ILE A 85 13.65 -1.40 -23.35
CA ILE A 85 12.33 -0.73 -23.27
C ILE A 85 12.04 -0.18 -21.86
N LYS A 86 12.69 -0.69 -20.84
CA LYS A 86 12.58 -0.20 -19.47
C LYS A 86 13.34 1.11 -19.22
N SER A 87 14.14 1.56 -20.18
CA SER A 87 14.94 2.78 -20.03
C SER A 87 14.04 4.02 -20.01
N SER A 88 14.34 4.95 -19.10
CA SER A 88 13.75 6.29 -19.07
C SER A 88 14.40 7.27 -20.07
N ARG A 89 15.34 6.79 -20.88
CA ARG A 89 16.08 7.58 -21.89
C ARG A 89 16.18 6.80 -23.18
N GLU A 90 16.13 7.51 -24.31
CA GLU A 90 16.29 6.92 -25.63
C GLU A 90 17.55 6.06 -25.72
N GLN A 91 17.39 4.82 -26.23
CA GLN A 91 18.43 3.84 -26.46
C GLN A 91 18.67 3.72 -27.96
N LYS A 92 19.88 4.05 -28.41
CA LYS A 92 20.27 4.01 -29.82
C LYS A 92 20.87 2.67 -30.20
N GLY A 93 20.65 2.27 -31.48
CA GLY A 93 21.22 1.04 -32.02
C GLY A 93 20.54 -0.25 -31.58
N ILE A 94 19.37 -0.16 -30.97
CA ILE A 94 18.53 -1.30 -30.60
C ILE A 94 17.58 -1.62 -31.75
N ASP A 95 17.46 -2.90 -32.11
CA ASP A 95 16.46 -3.40 -33.03
C ASP A 95 15.13 -3.61 -32.27
N TRP A 96 14.22 -2.67 -32.40
CA TRP A 96 12.92 -2.65 -31.74
C TRP A 96 11.92 -3.56 -32.45
N THR A 97 12.22 -4.86 -32.56
CA THR A 97 11.34 -5.85 -33.16
C THR A 97 10.60 -6.70 -32.13
N ILE A 98 9.42 -7.15 -32.50
CA ILE A 98 8.59 -8.03 -31.67
C ILE A 98 8.31 -9.30 -32.48
N PRO A 99 8.53 -10.49 -31.92
CA PRO A 99 8.21 -11.75 -32.62
C PRO A 99 6.70 -11.90 -32.83
N CYS A 100 6.28 -12.49 -33.95
CA CYS A 100 4.88 -12.88 -34.16
C CYS A 100 4.44 -13.87 -33.07
N ALA A 101 3.26 -13.66 -32.50
CA ALA A 101 2.70 -14.48 -31.45
C ALA A 101 1.17 -14.40 -31.39
N ASP A 102 0.55 -15.44 -30.85
CA ASP A 102 -0.87 -15.44 -30.44
C ASP A 102 -0.94 -15.98 -29.02
N ILE A 103 -1.17 -15.09 -28.07
CA ILE A 103 -1.13 -15.34 -26.63
C ILE A 103 -2.52 -15.10 -26.06
N THR A 104 -3.06 -16.09 -25.36
CA THR A 104 -4.24 -15.92 -24.51
C THR A 104 -3.81 -16.19 -23.07
N ASP A 105 -3.99 -15.21 -22.21
CA ASP A 105 -3.54 -15.28 -20.82
C ASP A 105 -4.58 -14.68 -19.87
N LYS A 106 -4.62 -15.22 -18.67
CA LYS A 106 -5.44 -14.72 -17.55
C LYS A 106 -4.79 -15.07 -16.22
N PRO A 107 -4.99 -14.25 -15.19
CA PRO A 107 -4.43 -14.56 -13.87
C PRO A 107 -5.07 -15.82 -13.28
N GLN A 108 -4.25 -16.63 -12.61
CA GLN A 108 -4.71 -17.78 -11.84
C GLN A 108 -5.27 -17.35 -10.47
N PHE A 109 -4.72 -16.27 -9.88
CA PHE A 109 -5.13 -15.73 -8.58
C PHE A 109 -5.70 -14.32 -8.77
N ALA A 110 -6.86 -14.08 -8.16
CA ALA A 110 -7.52 -12.77 -8.17
C ALA A 110 -6.78 -11.73 -7.30
N TRP A 111 -6.04 -12.17 -6.29
CA TRP A 111 -5.26 -11.31 -5.40
C TRP A 111 -3.77 -11.60 -5.61
N ARG A 112 -3.04 -10.61 -6.11
CA ARG A 112 -1.59 -10.70 -6.38
C ARG A 112 -0.95 -9.42 -5.85
N GLY A 113 -0.43 -9.49 -4.63
CA GLY A 113 0.03 -8.29 -3.93
C GLY A 113 1.44 -8.41 -3.36
N LEU A 114 2.03 -7.26 -3.12
CA LEU A 114 3.24 -7.10 -2.32
C LEU A 114 3.03 -5.95 -1.33
N MET A 115 3.71 -6.04 -0.20
CA MET A 115 3.72 -5.02 0.84
C MET A 115 4.98 -4.16 0.73
N LEU A 116 4.82 -2.86 1.00
CA LEU A 116 5.94 -1.96 1.27
C LEU A 116 5.78 -1.38 2.68
N ASP A 117 6.76 -1.65 3.53
CA ASP A 117 6.89 -1.05 4.85
C ASP A 117 7.58 0.31 4.75
N VAL A 118 6.79 1.37 4.89
CA VAL A 118 7.28 2.76 4.87
C VAL A 118 7.48 3.33 6.29
N SER A 119 7.11 2.55 7.31
CA SER A 119 7.22 2.94 8.71
C SER A 119 8.64 2.72 9.24
N ARG A 120 9.16 1.48 9.14
CA ARG A 120 10.53 1.17 9.59
C ARG A 120 11.57 1.95 8.82
N HIS A 121 11.27 2.22 7.53
CA HIS A 121 12.08 3.08 6.69
C HIS A 121 11.19 4.03 5.89
N TRP A 122 11.49 5.33 5.93
CA TRP A 122 10.71 6.33 5.20
C TRP A 122 11.01 6.27 3.70
N PHE A 123 9.95 6.25 2.90
CA PHE A 123 9.98 6.38 1.45
C PHE A 123 9.12 7.55 1.01
N THR A 124 9.62 8.36 0.09
CA THR A 124 8.87 9.45 -0.51
C THR A 124 7.72 8.92 -1.38
N LYS A 125 6.71 9.74 -1.65
CA LYS A 125 5.62 9.35 -2.54
C LYS A 125 6.10 9.00 -3.95
N GLU A 126 7.21 9.60 -4.40
CA GLU A 126 7.79 9.29 -5.71
C GLU A 126 8.44 7.88 -5.74
N GLU A 127 9.01 7.45 -4.63
CA GLU A 127 9.51 6.08 -4.48
C GLU A 127 8.36 5.07 -4.39
N VAL A 128 7.28 5.43 -3.70
CA VAL A 128 6.05 4.62 -3.65
C VAL A 128 5.45 4.46 -5.05
N LYS A 129 5.40 5.52 -5.87
CA LYS A 129 4.94 5.42 -7.26
C LYS A 129 5.81 4.52 -8.12
N LYS A 130 7.14 4.55 -7.93
CA LYS A 130 8.05 3.60 -8.61
C LYS A 130 7.75 2.16 -8.20
N TYR A 131 7.49 1.92 -6.91
CA TYR A 131 7.09 0.59 -6.44
C TYR A 131 5.79 0.11 -7.09
N ILE A 132 4.81 1.01 -7.26
CA ILE A 132 3.55 0.72 -7.98
C ILE A 132 3.81 0.44 -9.48
N ASP A 133 4.77 1.13 -10.12
CA ASP A 133 5.17 0.82 -11.50
C ASP A 133 5.72 -0.61 -11.62
N GLU A 134 6.57 -1.04 -10.67
CA GLU A 134 7.10 -2.41 -10.65
C GLU A 134 5.97 -3.43 -10.42
N LEU A 135 5.05 -3.18 -9.49
CA LEU A 135 3.88 -4.05 -9.30
C LEU A 135 3.10 -4.22 -10.61
N ALA A 136 2.82 -3.11 -11.29
CA ALA A 136 2.06 -3.10 -12.54
C ALA A 136 2.77 -3.85 -13.66
N GLU A 137 4.10 -3.70 -13.78
CA GLU A 137 4.91 -4.40 -14.77
C GLU A 137 4.82 -5.93 -14.61
N TYR A 138 4.80 -6.41 -13.36
CA TYR A 138 4.65 -7.84 -13.04
C TYR A 138 3.19 -8.29 -12.90
N LYS A 139 2.23 -7.48 -13.35
CA LYS A 139 0.79 -7.77 -13.30
C LYS A 139 0.26 -8.06 -11.89
N MET A 140 0.90 -7.49 -10.86
CA MET A 140 0.37 -7.45 -9.52
C MET A 140 -0.76 -6.42 -9.46
N ASN A 141 -1.82 -6.72 -8.71
CA ASN A 141 -3.01 -5.88 -8.65
C ASN A 141 -3.34 -5.36 -7.25
N VAL A 142 -2.50 -5.63 -6.27
CA VAL A 142 -2.68 -5.16 -4.89
C VAL A 142 -1.36 -4.61 -4.35
N PHE A 143 -1.40 -3.37 -3.90
CA PHE A 143 -0.36 -2.74 -3.10
C PHE A 143 -0.81 -2.69 -1.64
N HIS A 144 -0.15 -3.44 -0.77
CA HIS A 144 -0.33 -3.39 0.66
C HIS A 144 0.62 -2.32 1.23
N TRP A 145 0.07 -1.22 1.72
CA TRP A 145 0.83 -0.08 2.19
C TRP A 145 0.88 -0.06 3.72
N HIS A 146 1.99 -0.53 4.28
CA HIS A 146 2.21 -0.57 5.73
C HIS A 146 2.65 0.80 6.23
N LEU A 147 1.69 1.56 6.74
CA LEU A 147 1.81 3.00 7.00
C LEU A 147 2.22 3.34 8.42
N THR A 148 2.05 2.43 9.38
CA THR A 148 2.28 2.73 10.80
C THR A 148 2.94 1.58 11.53
N ASP A 149 3.91 1.91 12.39
CA ASP A 149 4.63 0.97 13.23
C ASP A 149 5.37 1.71 14.36
N ASP A 150 6.14 0.99 15.18
CA ASP A 150 6.93 1.53 16.30
C ASP A 150 7.90 2.63 15.87
N GLN A 151 8.40 2.60 14.63
CA GLN A 151 9.44 3.49 14.13
C GLN A 151 8.91 4.68 13.34
N GLY A 152 7.59 4.76 13.16
CA GLY A 152 6.98 5.92 12.56
C GLY A 152 5.51 5.77 12.18
N TRP A 153 4.77 6.84 12.35
CA TRP A 153 3.42 7.00 11.84
C TRP A 153 3.47 7.83 10.56
N ARG A 154 3.08 7.27 9.40
CA ARG A 154 3.32 7.88 8.09
C ARG A 154 2.09 8.46 7.41
N LEU A 155 0.93 8.45 8.06
CA LEU A 155 -0.32 8.94 7.48
C LEU A 155 -0.86 10.14 8.23
N GLU A 156 -1.16 11.24 7.55
CA GLU A 156 -1.85 12.38 8.13
C GLU A 156 -3.28 11.99 8.55
N ILE A 157 -3.57 12.18 9.85
CA ILE A 157 -4.91 12.11 10.44
C ILE A 157 -5.23 13.51 10.97
N LYS A 158 -6.07 14.25 10.24
CA LYS A 158 -6.33 15.68 10.53
C LYS A 158 -6.92 15.92 11.91
N SER A 159 -7.73 15.00 12.41
CA SER A 159 -8.29 15.06 13.78
C SER A 159 -7.27 14.70 14.87
N LEU A 160 -6.09 14.17 14.49
CA LEU A 160 -5.05 13.71 15.40
C LEU A 160 -3.64 14.19 14.93
N PRO A 161 -3.39 15.51 14.85
CA PRO A 161 -2.20 16.05 14.17
C PRO A 161 -0.87 15.61 14.79
N ARG A 162 -0.84 15.33 16.10
CA ARG A 162 0.39 14.88 16.77
C ARG A 162 0.93 13.53 16.23
N LEU A 163 0.09 12.73 15.56
CA LEU A 163 0.56 11.50 14.91
C LEU A 163 1.66 11.78 13.87
N THR A 164 1.55 12.88 13.14
CA THR A 164 2.55 13.28 12.13
C THR A 164 3.50 14.37 12.60
N GLU A 165 3.08 15.22 13.53
CA GLU A 165 3.98 16.23 14.15
C GLU A 165 5.06 15.59 15.03
N VAL A 166 4.74 14.50 15.69
CA VAL A 166 5.60 13.80 16.65
C VAL A 166 5.91 12.38 16.21
N GLY A 167 4.86 11.58 15.93
CA GLY A 167 4.97 10.15 15.65
C GLY A 167 5.67 9.81 14.33
N ALA A 168 5.80 10.78 13.42
CA ALA A 168 6.48 10.58 12.14
C ALA A 168 8.01 10.76 12.20
N TRP A 169 8.56 11.20 13.34
CA TRP A 169 9.93 11.67 13.43
C TRP A 169 10.72 10.95 14.53
N ARG A 170 11.94 10.57 14.23
CA ARG A 170 12.86 9.92 15.17
C ARG A 170 14.31 10.35 14.95
N ALA A 171 15.18 10.00 15.87
CA ALA A 171 16.60 10.21 15.70
C ALA A 171 17.13 9.38 14.51
N PRO A 172 18.01 9.95 13.68
CA PRO A 172 18.62 9.22 12.57
C PRO A 172 19.53 8.11 13.11
N ARG A 173 19.50 6.96 12.45
CA ARG A 173 20.38 5.82 12.74
C ARG A 173 20.88 5.22 11.44
N VAL A 174 22.16 4.84 11.46
CA VAL A 174 22.84 4.09 10.41
C VAL A 174 23.26 2.71 10.93
N GLY A 175 23.64 1.82 10.04
CA GLY A 175 24.09 0.48 10.41
C GLY A 175 22.98 -0.55 10.53
N GLN A 176 23.35 -1.70 11.08
CA GLN A 176 22.44 -2.85 11.14
C GLN A 176 21.25 -2.57 12.06
N TRP A 177 20.07 -2.93 11.62
CA TRP A 177 18.82 -2.76 12.32
C TRP A 177 18.87 -3.24 13.78
N TRP A 178 19.45 -4.42 14.01
CA TRP A 178 19.54 -5.10 15.31
C TRP A 178 20.53 -4.47 16.29
N GLN A 179 21.38 -3.55 15.84
CA GLN A 179 22.45 -2.93 16.61
C GLN A 179 22.23 -1.44 16.87
N ARG A 180 21.07 -0.91 16.49
CA ARG A 180 20.78 0.51 16.66
C ARG A 180 20.55 0.84 18.13
N GLU A 181 21.29 1.81 18.62
CA GLU A 181 21.11 2.33 19.98
C GLU A 181 19.83 3.14 20.10
N PRO A 182 19.11 3.04 21.23
CA PRO A 182 17.93 3.86 21.51
C PRO A 182 18.23 5.35 21.38
N GLN A 183 17.20 6.14 21.09
CA GLN A 183 17.30 7.60 21.09
C GLN A 183 17.64 8.08 22.49
N GLN A 184 18.64 8.98 22.57
CA GLN A 184 19.07 9.59 23.82
C GLN A 184 18.26 10.85 24.12
N SER A 185 18.19 11.23 25.39
CA SER A 185 17.50 12.46 25.82
C SER A 185 18.16 13.69 25.18
N GLY A 186 17.36 14.55 24.53
CA GLY A 186 17.84 15.75 23.86
C GLY A 186 18.40 15.51 22.45
N GLU A 187 18.40 14.29 21.95
CA GLU A 187 18.81 13.99 20.58
C GLU A 187 17.76 14.48 19.58
N GLU A 188 18.22 15.11 18.47
CA GLU A 188 17.32 15.66 17.46
C GLU A 188 16.61 14.54 16.67
N THR A 189 15.32 14.75 16.39
CA THR A 189 14.47 13.85 15.63
C THR A 189 14.31 14.36 14.21
N THR A 190 15.31 14.11 13.36
CA THR A 190 15.40 14.66 12.00
C THR A 190 15.13 13.61 10.90
N TYR A 191 14.99 12.33 11.26
CA TYR A 191 14.70 11.27 10.32
C TYR A 191 13.22 10.91 10.35
N GLY A 192 12.58 10.98 9.19
CA GLY A 192 11.18 10.59 9.02
C GLY A 192 10.51 11.35 7.89
N GLY A 193 9.20 11.36 7.96
CA GLY A 193 8.28 11.97 7.02
C GLY A 193 6.91 11.32 7.12
N PHE A 194 5.96 11.89 6.41
CA PHE A 194 4.60 11.36 6.33
C PHE A 194 3.95 11.76 5.02
N TYR A 195 2.89 11.08 4.67
CA TYR A 195 2.05 11.43 3.52
C TYR A 195 0.87 12.26 4.02
N THR A 196 0.69 13.43 3.41
CA THR A 196 -0.55 14.19 3.55
C THR A 196 -1.70 13.43 2.90
N GLN A 197 -2.94 13.74 3.26
CA GLN A 197 -4.09 13.11 2.59
C GLN A 197 -4.10 13.44 1.08
N GLU A 198 -3.57 14.57 0.66
CA GLU A 198 -3.44 14.92 -0.75
C GLU A 198 -2.36 14.08 -1.44
N ASP A 199 -1.23 13.81 -0.79
CA ASP A 199 -0.22 12.87 -1.30
C ASP A 199 -0.81 11.47 -1.48
N VAL A 200 -1.61 11.00 -0.50
CA VAL A 200 -2.29 9.70 -0.61
C VAL A 200 -3.26 9.68 -1.79
N LYS A 201 -4.07 10.72 -1.99
CA LYS A 201 -4.99 10.81 -3.14
C LYS A 201 -4.24 10.74 -4.47
N GLU A 202 -3.09 11.42 -4.55
CA GLU A 202 -2.23 11.38 -5.73
C GLU A 202 -1.70 9.96 -6.00
N VAL A 203 -1.23 9.26 -4.96
CA VAL A 203 -0.78 7.86 -5.06
C VAL A 203 -1.91 6.94 -5.46
N LEU A 204 -3.11 7.11 -4.88
CA LEU A 204 -4.31 6.32 -5.22
C LEU A 204 -4.72 6.49 -6.68
N ALA A 205 -4.72 7.73 -7.19
CA ALA A 205 -5.01 8.01 -8.60
C ALA A 205 -3.96 7.36 -9.52
N TYR A 206 -2.68 7.47 -9.15
CA TYR A 206 -1.57 6.88 -9.88
C TYR A 206 -1.65 5.34 -9.95
N ALA A 207 -2.03 4.71 -8.84
CA ALA A 207 -2.23 3.26 -8.75
C ALA A 207 -3.44 2.80 -9.58
N ALA A 208 -4.54 3.56 -9.54
CA ALA A 208 -5.76 3.27 -10.29
C ALA A 208 -5.53 3.26 -11.81
N GLU A 209 -4.70 4.18 -12.33
CA GLU A 209 -4.29 4.21 -13.74
C GLU A 209 -3.49 2.95 -14.16
N ARG A 210 -2.97 2.20 -13.19
CA ARG A 210 -2.17 0.97 -13.36
C ARG A 210 -2.92 -0.28 -12.95
N TYR A 211 -4.21 -0.16 -12.63
CA TYR A 211 -5.05 -1.26 -12.17
C TYR A 211 -4.53 -1.92 -10.89
N VAL A 212 -3.83 -1.16 -10.04
CA VAL A 212 -3.34 -1.57 -8.72
C VAL A 212 -4.26 -1.00 -7.64
N ARG A 213 -4.88 -1.87 -6.86
CA ARG A 213 -5.65 -1.52 -5.66
C ARG A 213 -4.68 -1.23 -4.52
N VAL A 214 -4.99 -0.23 -3.68
CA VAL A 214 -4.15 0.11 -2.53
C VAL A 214 -4.89 -0.22 -1.24
N ILE A 215 -4.30 -1.09 -0.42
CA ILE A 215 -4.83 -1.50 0.88
C ILE A 215 -3.94 -0.88 1.96
N PRO A 216 -4.47 0.08 2.75
CA PRO A 216 -3.71 0.67 3.85
C PRO A 216 -3.62 -0.29 5.01
N GLU A 217 -2.49 -0.29 5.70
CA GLU A 217 -2.33 -0.91 7.00
C GLU A 217 -2.08 0.13 8.09
N ILE A 218 -2.89 0.02 9.14
CA ILE A 218 -2.73 0.72 10.42
C ILE A 218 -2.53 -0.36 11.47
N ASP A 219 -1.28 -0.64 11.80
CA ASP A 219 -0.94 -1.76 12.66
C ASP A 219 -1.22 -1.46 14.13
N VAL A 220 -2.12 -2.26 14.70
CA VAL A 220 -2.64 -2.14 16.06
C VAL A 220 -3.12 -3.52 16.59
N PRO A 221 -3.14 -3.79 17.89
CA PRO A 221 -2.81 -2.89 19.02
C PRO A 221 -1.33 -2.91 19.40
N GLY A 222 -0.54 -3.86 18.91
CA GLY A 222 0.92 -3.86 18.93
C GLY A 222 1.49 -2.80 18.01
N HIS A 223 2.79 -2.74 17.82
CA HIS A 223 3.45 -1.85 16.86
C HIS A 223 3.00 -0.38 16.91
N SER A 224 2.58 0.06 18.11
CA SER A 224 1.93 1.36 18.32
C SER A 224 2.81 2.38 19.07
N LEU A 225 4.12 2.13 19.21
CA LEU A 225 5.01 2.99 19.98
C LEU A 225 5.00 4.44 19.46
N ALA A 226 5.03 4.65 18.14
CA ALA A 226 4.96 5.98 17.55
C ALA A 226 3.64 6.71 17.91
N ALA A 227 2.53 5.98 17.94
CA ALA A 227 1.23 6.52 18.37
C ALA A 227 1.23 6.86 19.87
N LEU A 228 1.86 6.02 20.71
CA LEU A 228 1.95 6.23 22.15
C LEU A 228 2.86 7.42 22.53
N VAL A 229 3.90 7.69 21.75
CA VAL A 229 4.72 8.90 21.90
C VAL A 229 3.91 10.15 21.57
N ALA A 230 3.11 10.08 20.52
CA ALA A 230 2.23 11.19 20.12
C ALA A 230 1.06 11.42 21.09
N TYR A 231 0.46 10.34 21.59
CA TYR A 231 -0.70 10.34 22.50
C TYR A 231 -0.44 9.46 23.73
N PRO A 232 0.33 9.97 24.72
CA PRO A 232 0.77 9.19 25.88
C PRO A 232 -0.35 8.58 26.71
N ASP A 233 -1.52 9.20 26.70
CA ASP A 233 -2.68 8.73 27.45
C ASP A 233 -3.23 7.39 26.95
N LEU A 234 -2.79 6.91 25.79
CA LEU A 234 -3.18 5.60 25.25
C LEU A 234 -2.34 4.44 25.81
N ALA A 235 -1.23 4.71 26.53
CA ALA A 235 -0.41 3.71 27.17
C ALA A 235 -1.09 3.08 28.40
N CYS A 236 -0.74 1.86 28.73
CA CYS A 236 -1.24 1.16 29.92
C CYS A 236 -0.77 1.82 31.23
N MET A 237 0.53 2.06 31.34
CA MET A 237 1.17 2.58 32.57
C MET A 237 2.07 3.76 32.24
N LYS A 238 3.12 3.55 31.44
CA LYS A 238 4.11 4.56 31.12
C LYS A 238 4.32 4.63 29.62
N ALA A 239 3.94 5.75 29.03
CA ALA A 239 4.19 5.98 27.62
C ALA A 239 5.69 6.05 27.32
N PRO A 240 6.12 5.58 26.14
CA PRO A 240 7.48 5.75 25.68
C PRO A 240 7.82 7.23 25.47
N SER A 241 9.10 7.57 25.62
CA SER A 241 9.57 8.96 25.51
C SER A 241 10.03 9.33 24.09
N ALA A 242 10.26 8.35 23.23
CA ALA A 242 10.77 8.54 21.87
C ALA A 242 10.26 7.47 20.92
N VAL A 243 10.13 7.85 19.64
CA VAL A 243 9.77 6.93 18.55
C VAL A 243 10.90 5.92 18.33
N GLY A 244 10.55 4.68 18.01
CA GLY A 244 11.49 3.59 17.83
C GLY A 244 12.54 3.87 16.75
N VAL A 245 13.78 3.53 16.99
CA VAL A 245 14.90 3.74 16.05
C VAL A 245 15.43 2.44 15.43
N GLY A 246 15.00 1.29 15.94
CA GLY A 246 15.41 -0.05 15.54
C GLY A 246 14.57 -1.12 16.20
N ASN A 247 15.18 -2.25 16.49
CA ASN A 247 14.56 -3.54 16.76
C ASN A 247 14.36 -3.91 18.22
N LYS A 248 14.36 -2.98 19.15
CA LYS A 248 13.99 -3.38 20.51
C LYS A 248 12.48 -3.65 20.54
N PHE A 249 12.11 -4.83 20.06
CA PHE A 249 10.81 -5.41 20.31
C PHE A 249 10.75 -5.77 21.79
N TYR A 250 9.65 -5.45 22.45
CA TYR A 250 9.38 -5.86 23.83
C TYR A 250 10.43 -5.40 24.85
N GLY A 251 10.95 -4.20 24.65
CA GLY A 251 11.80 -3.55 25.63
C GLY A 251 11.01 -3.09 26.86
N GLU A 252 11.58 -2.18 27.64
CA GLU A 252 10.89 -1.53 28.76
C GLU A 252 9.83 -0.53 28.29
N ASP A 253 9.86 -0.13 26.98
CA ASP A 253 8.93 0.83 26.40
C ASP A 253 7.64 0.13 25.94
N GLU A 254 6.51 0.71 26.32
CA GLU A 254 5.20 0.24 25.86
C GLU A 254 5.03 0.54 24.36
N ASN A 255 4.70 -0.49 23.59
CA ASN A 255 4.37 -0.39 22.16
C ASN A 255 2.97 -0.92 21.84
N THR A 256 2.15 -1.13 22.85
CA THR A 256 0.82 -1.73 22.74
C THR A 256 -0.23 -0.79 23.32
N LEU A 257 -1.27 -0.49 22.55
CA LEU A 257 -2.40 0.33 22.99
C LEU A 257 -3.12 -0.30 24.19
N CYS A 258 -3.53 0.56 25.16
CA CYS A 258 -4.26 0.11 26.34
C CYS A 258 -5.72 -0.22 26.01
N VAL A 259 -6.05 -1.48 25.82
CA VAL A 259 -7.41 -1.95 25.50
C VAL A 259 -8.40 -1.77 26.67
N GLY A 260 -7.89 -1.55 27.89
CA GLY A 260 -8.70 -1.23 29.05
C GLY A 260 -9.31 0.17 29.06
N LYS A 261 -8.88 1.06 28.15
CA LYS A 261 -9.34 2.46 28.07
C LYS A 261 -10.33 2.65 26.93
N ASP A 262 -11.44 3.33 27.17
CA ASP A 262 -12.40 3.73 26.12
C ASP A 262 -11.77 4.75 25.15
N ALA A 263 -10.87 5.61 25.65
CA ALA A 263 -10.10 6.56 24.84
C ALA A 263 -9.31 5.89 23.70
N THR A 264 -8.90 4.62 23.86
CA THR A 264 -8.26 3.84 22.78
C THR A 264 -9.22 3.59 21.62
N PHE A 265 -10.48 3.25 21.92
CA PHE A 265 -11.49 3.04 20.90
C PHE A 265 -11.95 4.34 20.24
N GLU A 266 -12.03 5.44 21.00
CA GLU A 266 -12.31 6.78 20.46
C GLU A 266 -11.17 7.26 19.54
N PHE A 267 -9.93 7.01 19.91
CA PHE A 267 -8.76 7.26 19.07
C PHE A 267 -8.83 6.46 17.76
N MET A 268 -9.08 5.16 17.87
CA MET A 268 -9.19 4.29 16.69
C MET A 268 -10.37 4.64 15.80
N ASP A 269 -11.51 5.05 16.38
CA ASP A 269 -12.66 5.52 15.58
C ASP A 269 -12.29 6.74 14.73
N LYS A 270 -11.56 7.72 15.28
CA LYS A 270 -11.07 8.88 14.52
C LYS A 270 -10.14 8.45 13.40
N VAL A 271 -9.13 7.62 13.70
CA VAL A 271 -8.18 7.10 12.71
C VAL A 271 -8.91 6.37 11.58
N LEU A 272 -9.72 5.36 11.92
CA LEU A 272 -10.40 4.53 10.94
C LEU A 272 -11.48 5.28 10.16
N THR A 273 -12.04 6.37 10.71
CA THR A 273 -12.96 7.23 9.97
C THR A 273 -12.25 7.94 8.83
N GLU A 274 -11.09 8.53 9.08
CA GLU A 274 -10.33 9.23 8.04
C GLU A 274 -9.72 8.25 7.04
N VAL A 275 -9.20 7.11 7.49
CA VAL A 275 -8.67 6.04 6.62
C VAL A 275 -9.77 5.51 5.70
N ALA A 276 -10.95 5.17 6.23
CA ALA A 276 -12.07 4.64 5.45
C ALA A 276 -12.59 5.63 4.40
N ALA A 277 -12.56 6.93 4.71
CA ALA A 277 -12.95 7.99 3.78
C ALA A 277 -11.90 8.23 2.69
N LEU A 278 -10.61 8.04 3.01
CA LEU A 278 -9.49 8.35 2.13
C LEU A 278 -9.23 7.21 1.12
N PHE A 279 -9.25 5.96 1.57
CA PHE A 279 -8.94 4.80 0.74
C PHE A 279 -10.20 4.19 0.13
N PRO A 280 -10.30 4.10 -1.21
CA PRO A 280 -11.51 3.61 -1.89
C PRO A 280 -11.71 2.10 -1.77
N ASP A 281 -10.65 1.32 -1.51
CA ASP A 281 -10.72 -0.13 -1.40
C ASP A 281 -11.67 -0.59 -0.28
N GLU A 282 -12.26 -1.76 -0.47
CA GLU A 282 -13.15 -2.35 0.54
C GLU A 282 -12.41 -2.87 1.78
N TYR A 283 -11.10 -3.12 1.67
CA TYR A 283 -10.28 -3.67 2.75
C TYR A 283 -9.44 -2.60 3.43
N VAL A 284 -9.32 -2.71 4.74
CA VAL A 284 -8.35 -2.01 5.59
C VAL A 284 -7.64 -3.06 6.43
N HIS A 285 -6.32 -3.08 6.37
CA HIS A 285 -5.49 -3.97 7.16
C HIS A 285 -5.17 -3.30 8.49
N ILE A 286 -5.31 -4.03 9.59
CA ILE A 286 -5.07 -3.51 10.95
C ILE A 286 -3.88 -4.17 11.65
N GLY A 287 -3.07 -4.95 10.93
CA GLY A 287 -1.96 -5.69 11.52
C GLY A 287 -2.46 -6.77 12.47
N GLY A 288 -2.17 -6.61 13.75
CA GLY A 288 -2.61 -7.49 14.83
C GLY A 288 -1.54 -8.46 15.30
N ASP A 289 -0.38 -8.45 14.66
CA ASP A 289 0.74 -9.31 14.97
C ASP A 289 1.56 -8.84 16.16
N GLU A 290 2.42 -9.73 16.65
CA GLU A 290 3.45 -9.54 17.67
C GLU A 290 3.04 -8.70 18.89
N CYS A 291 1.74 -8.64 19.23
CA CYS A 291 1.22 -7.85 20.33
C CYS A 291 1.71 -8.41 21.69
N PHE A 292 2.58 -7.69 22.36
CA PHE A 292 3.11 -8.08 23.66
C PHE A 292 2.09 -7.87 24.77
N LYS A 293 1.63 -8.97 25.40
CA LYS A 293 0.57 -8.98 26.40
C LYS A 293 1.03 -8.57 27.82
N GLY A 294 2.34 -8.50 28.06
CA GLY A 294 2.88 -8.21 29.38
C GLY A 294 2.46 -6.86 29.96
N PHE A 295 2.19 -5.86 29.11
CA PHE A 295 1.66 -4.57 29.53
C PHE A 295 0.20 -4.71 30.00
N TRP A 296 -0.64 -5.45 29.30
CA TRP A 296 -2.03 -5.69 29.67
C TRP A 296 -2.15 -6.51 30.95
N HIS A 297 -1.27 -7.50 31.12
CA HIS A 297 -1.23 -8.33 32.32
C HIS A 297 -1.05 -7.48 33.61
N LYS A 298 -0.19 -6.47 33.54
CA LYS A 298 0.09 -5.57 34.66
C LYS A 298 -0.88 -4.39 34.78
N CYS A 299 -1.68 -4.13 33.76
CA CYS A 299 -2.54 -2.95 33.69
C CYS A 299 -3.89 -3.18 34.39
N PRO A 300 -4.21 -2.45 35.50
CA PRO A 300 -5.48 -2.63 36.21
C PRO A 300 -6.70 -2.39 35.33
N ARG A 301 -6.61 -1.45 34.34
CA ARG A 301 -7.72 -1.16 33.43
C ARG A 301 -7.97 -2.29 32.44
N CYS A 302 -6.90 -2.90 31.88
CA CYS A 302 -7.02 -4.08 31.01
C CYS A 302 -7.61 -5.26 31.80
N GLN A 303 -7.16 -5.51 33.02
CA GLN A 303 -7.71 -6.55 33.88
C GLN A 303 -9.19 -6.29 34.24
N ALA A 304 -9.56 -5.05 34.51
CA ALA A 304 -10.96 -4.67 34.73
C ALA A 304 -11.82 -4.88 33.48
N ARG A 305 -11.32 -4.53 32.29
CA ARG A 305 -11.99 -4.80 31.01
C ARG A 305 -12.21 -6.28 30.79
N MET A 306 -11.17 -7.10 31.00
CA MET A 306 -11.28 -8.56 30.87
C MET A 306 -12.36 -9.12 31.78
N LYS A 307 -12.42 -8.66 33.02
CA LYS A 307 -13.46 -9.08 33.96
C LYS A 307 -14.86 -8.65 33.50
N ALA A 308 -15.02 -7.40 33.04
CA ALA A 308 -16.30 -6.88 32.58
C ALA A 308 -16.86 -7.60 31.35
N GLU A 309 -15.97 -7.98 30.43
CA GLU A 309 -16.32 -8.66 29.17
C GLU A 309 -16.25 -10.19 29.28
N ASN A 310 -16.00 -10.74 30.48
CA ASN A 310 -15.85 -12.19 30.75
C ASN A 310 -14.74 -12.85 29.90
N LEU A 311 -13.64 -12.15 29.66
CA LEU A 311 -12.48 -12.67 28.92
C LEU A 311 -11.56 -13.43 29.87
N LYS A 312 -11.02 -14.56 29.41
CA LYS A 312 -10.25 -15.48 30.26
C LYS A 312 -8.78 -15.08 30.39
N ASN A 313 -8.22 -14.46 29.36
CA ASN A 313 -6.81 -14.11 29.27
C ASN A 313 -6.60 -12.94 28.29
N GLU A 314 -5.36 -12.49 28.18
CA GLU A 314 -4.96 -11.37 27.32
C GLU A 314 -5.06 -11.71 25.81
N GLU A 315 -5.08 -12.97 25.42
CA GLU A 315 -5.34 -13.38 24.03
C GLU A 315 -6.81 -13.11 23.67
N GLU A 316 -7.73 -13.42 24.58
CA GLU A 316 -9.15 -13.06 24.39
C GLU A 316 -9.36 -11.53 24.43
N LEU A 317 -8.53 -10.79 25.19
CA LEU A 317 -8.55 -9.33 25.19
C LEU A 317 -8.11 -8.77 23.83
N GLN A 318 -7.09 -9.37 23.18
CA GLN A 318 -6.72 -9.02 21.82
C GLN A 318 -7.85 -9.33 20.84
N SER A 319 -8.44 -10.51 20.92
CA SER A 319 -9.60 -10.87 20.08
C SER A 319 -10.76 -9.89 20.26
N TYR A 320 -11.06 -9.48 21.49
CA TYR A 320 -12.05 -8.44 21.77
C TYR A 320 -11.70 -7.12 21.06
N PHE A 321 -10.44 -6.68 21.13
CA PHE A 321 -9.99 -5.48 20.42
C PHE A 321 -10.20 -5.61 18.91
N ILE A 322 -9.76 -6.72 18.32
CA ILE A 322 -9.91 -6.98 16.87
C ILE A 322 -11.37 -6.98 16.44
N HIS A 323 -12.26 -7.59 17.20
CA HIS A 323 -13.69 -7.56 16.90
C HIS A 323 -14.24 -6.13 16.94
N ARG A 324 -13.85 -5.31 17.93
CA ARG A 324 -14.24 -3.90 18.01
C ARG A 324 -13.74 -3.09 16.80
N MET A 325 -12.50 -3.37 16.32
CA MET A 325 -11.99 -2.75 15.08
C MET A 325 -12.80 -3.21 13.87
N GLY A 326 -13.17 -4.49 13.80
CA GLY A 326 -14.04 -5.02 12.75
C GLY A 326 -15.41 -4.34 12.72
N ASP A 327 -16.03 -4.12 13.87
CA ASP A 327 -17.33 -3.42 13.97
C ASP A 327 -17.21 -1.95 13.54
N LEU A 328 -16.13 -1.27 13.94
CA LEU A 328 -15.85 0.11 13.50
C LEU A 328 -15.68 0.18 11.97
N LEU A 329 -14.86 -0.68 11.38
CA LEU A 329 -14.67 -0.73 9.93
C LEU A 329 -15.95 -1.08 9.18
N LYS A 330 -16.70 -2.06 9.67
CA LYS A 330 -18.01 -2.44 9.10
C LYS A 330 -18.99 -1.28 9.11
N SER A 331 -19.05 -0.48 10.20
CA SER A 331 -19.90 0.70 10.28
C SER A 331 -19.54 1.77 9.26
N LYS A 332 -18.31 1.76 8.74
CA LYS A 332 -17.78 2.65 7.70
C LYS A 332 -17.78 2.00 6.30
N GLY A 333 -18.43 0.84 6.14
CA GLY A 333 -18.53 0.12 4.86
C GLY A 333 -17.25 -0.58 4.43
N LYS A 334 -16.32 -0.84 5.37
CA LYS A 334 -15.04 -1.51 5.10
C LYS A 334 -15.00 -2.91 5.69
N LYS A 335 -14.10 -3.74 5.16
CA LYS A 335 -13.77 -5.08 5.64
C LYS A 335 -12.40 -5.08 6.30
N LEU A 336 -12.30 -5.74 7.43
CA LEU A 336 -11.04 -5.90 8.14
C LEU A 336 -10.22 -7.03 7.53
N VAL A 337 -8.92 -6.80 7.39
CA VAL A 337 -7.87 -7.82 7.13
C VAL A 337 -6.80 -7.67 8.22
N GLY A 338 -6.10 -8.74 8.55
CA GLY A 338 -5.00 -8.76 9.52
C GLY A 338 -4.08 -9.95 9.29
N TRP A 339 -3.01 -10.00 10.06
CA TRP A 339 -2.06 -11.10 10.12
C TRP A 339 -2.62 -12.33 10.83
#